data_9957417b3472c54c75bf159ef9cb83cb
#
_entry.id   9957417b3472c54c75bf159ef9cb83cb
#
_cell.length_a   1.000
_cell.length_b   1.000
_cell.length_c   1.000
_cell.angle_alpha   90.00
_cell.angle_beta   90.00
_cell.angle_gamma   90.00
#
_symmetry.space_group_name_H-M   'P 1'
#
loop_
_entity.id
_entity.type
_entity.pdbx_description
1 polymer ?
#
loop_
_entity_poly.entity_id
_entity_poly.type
_entity_poly.pdbx_seq_one_letter_code
_entity_poly.pdbx_strand_id
1 'polypeptide(L)'
;DADIVVLSAPHQANEQMLVRLAKMKSLRNCLILDTGAVKQPIAKLSARLNFGEGTQFLPTHPMAGKEKAGFENSAAKLFVNHSWFIDESVCLTKLNKTKLYWMTKLLGAKPTYIDNPLHDELMSEISHLPQLISTILGGQVNPYLIPLAGPGLRSMLRLAGSPYSVWSEIIEQNKTDIIKALKLFRDNLGKVTRMIETGQPL
;
A
#
# COMPACT_ATOMS: atom_id res chain seq x y z
N ASP A 1 22.22 15.12 -9.69
CA ASP A 1 21.69 15.75 -8.47
C ASP A 1 20.16 15.66 -8.49
N ALA A 2 19.56 15.13 -7.44
CA ALA A 2 18.11 15.04 -7.28
C ALA A 2 17.71 15.54 -5.88
N ASP A 3 16.69 16.40 -5.80
CA ASP A 3 16.13 16.87 -4.54
C ASP A 3 15.25 15.82 -3.87
N ILE A 4 14.49 15.09 -4.68
CA ILE A 4 13.58 14.03 -4.25
C ILE A 4 13.77 12.82 -5.17
N VAL A 5 13.86 11.64 -4.59
CA VAL A 5 13.82 10.35 -5.31
C VAL A 5 12.62 9.57 -4.81
N VAL A 6 11.75 9.13 -5.73
CA VAL A 6 10.58 8.31 -5.41
C VAL A 6 10.78 6.90 -5.95
N LEU A 7 10.82 5.92 -5.06
CA LEU A 7 10.90 4.49 -5.38
C LEU A 7 9.49 3.96 -5.61
N SER A 8 9.13 3.69 -6.86
CA SER A 8 7.79 3.25 -7.28
C SER A 8 7.82 1.97 -8.12
N ALA A 9 8.76 1.09 -7.84
CA ALA A 9 8.89 -0.23 -8.42
C ALA A 9 8.29 -1.31 -7.48
N PRO A 10 8.26 -2.60 -7.87
CA PRO A 10 7.97 -3.70 -6.96
C PRO A 10 8.86 -3.66 -5.71
N HIS A 11 8.36 -4.19 -4.59
CA HIS A 11 9.00 -3.98 -3.30
C HIS A 11 10.46 -4.42 -3.26
N GLN A 12 10.75 -5.62 -3.76
CA GLN A 12 12.12 -6.14 -3.80
C GLN A 12 13.05 -5.23 -4.62
N ALA A 13 12.57 -4.67 -5.72
CA ALA A 13 13.32 -3.72 -6.52
C ALA A 13 13.55 -2.39 -5.79
N ASN A 14 12.57 -1.90 -5.05
CA ASN A 14 12.71 -0.71 -4.19
C ASN A 14 13.77 -0.91 -3.11
N GLU A 15 13.79 -2.07 -2.44
CA GLU A 15 14.81 -2.41 -1.44
C GLU A 15 16.21 -2.42 -2.05
N GLN A 16 16.39 -3.07 -3.20
CA GLN A 16 17.67 -3.10 -3.91
C GLN A 16 18.12 -1.69 -4.32
N MET A 17 17.19 -0.88 -4.81
CA MET A 17 17.47 0.51 -5.20
C MET A 17 17.85 1.35 -3.97
N LEU A 18 17.14 1.20 -2.85
CA LEU A 18 17.45 1.89 -1.60
C LEU A 18 18.87 1.58 -1.11
N VAL A 19 19.28 0.31 -1.16
CA VAL A 19 20.66 -0.11 -0.82
C VAL A 19 21.68 0.53 -1.77
N ARG A 20 21.38 0.63 -3.07
CA ARG A 20 22.26 1.30 -4.04
C ARG A 20 22.37 2.80 -3.75
N LEU A 21 21.26 3.47 -3.49
CA LEU A 21 21.24 4.91 -3.16
C LEU A 21 22.03 5.21 -1.88
N ALA A 22 21.96 4.36 -0.86
CA ALA A 22 22.73 4.52 0.37
C ALA A 22 24.26 4.47 0.13
N LYS A 23 24.71 3.74 -0.88
CA LYS A 23 26.14 3.67 -1.28
C LYS A 23 26.61 4.90 -2.09
N MET A 24 25.70 5.70 -2.62
CA MET A 24 26.02 6.88 -3.43
C MET A 24 26.39 8.07 -2.55
N LYS A 25 27.66 8.21 -2.23
CA LYS A 25 28.17 9.31 -1.37
C LYS A 25 28.01 10.70 -2.01
N SER A 26 27.82 10.78 -3.31
CA SER A 26 27.52 12.01 -4.03
C SER A 26 26.08 12.49 -3.84
N LEU A 27 25.16 11.62 -3.40
CA LEU A 27 23.78 11.99 -3.13
C LEU A 27 23.69 12.72 -1.79
N ARG A 28 23.44 14.02 -1.85
CA ARG A 28 23.40 14.90 -0.68
C ARG A 28 22.08 15.64 -0.59
N ASN A 29 21.64 15.90 0.64
CA ASN A 29 20.42 16.67 0.88
C ASN A 29 19.18 16.15 0.12
N CYS A 30 19.11 14.88 -0.19
CA CYS A 30 18.04 14.26 -0.96
C CYS A 30 16.99 13.63 -0.02
N LEU A 31 15.72 13.83 -0.34
CA LEU A 31 14.61 13.11 0.28
C LEU A 31 14.28 11.89 -0.58
N ILE A 32 14.49 10.70 -0.05
CA ILE A 32 14.13 9.44 -0.71
C ILE A 32 12.79 8.97 -0.12
N LEU A 33 11.83 8.67 -0.97
CA LEU A 33 10.49 8.18 -0.63
C LEU A 33 10.23 6.85 -1.33
N ASP A 34 9.33 6.03 -0.80
CA ASP A 34 8.76 4.91 -1.54
C ASP A 34 7.24 5.00 -1.63
N THR A 35 6.63 4.23 -2.53
CA THR A 35 5.18 4.15 -2.70
C THR A 35 4.63 2.76 -2.40
N GLY A 36 5.42 1.90 -1.78
CA GLY A 36 5.06 0.51 -1.49
C GLY A 36 3.87 0.39 -0.53
N ALA A 37 3.11 -0.69 -0.66
CA ALA A 37 1.91 -0.93 0.12
C ALA A 37 2.19 -1.47 1.54
N VAL A 38 3.40 -1.94 1.82
CA VAL A 38 3.84 -2.46 3.14
C VAL A 38 5.06 -1.68 3.61
N LYS A 39 5.06 -1.24 4.85
CA LYS A 39 6.07 -0.29 5.35
C LYS A 39 7.15 -0.90 6.23
N GLN A 40 6.80 -1.85 7.10
CA GLN A 40 7.75 -2.39 8.08
C GLN A 40 9.03 -2.98 7.46
N PRO A 41 8.99 -3.78 6.37
CA PRO A 41 10.22 -4.37 5.82
C PRO A 41 11.22 -3.33 5.33
N ILE A 42 10.77 -2.37 4.52
CA ILE A 42 11.63 -1.33 3.95
C ILE A 42 12.13 -0.34 5.02
N ALA A 43 11.30 -0.06 6.05
CA ALA A 43 11.71 0.75 7.20
C ALA A 43 12.80 0.05 8.02
N LYS A 44 12.65 -1.26 8.29
CA LYS A 44 13.68 -2.06 8.97
C LYS A 44 14.99 -2.14 8.17
N LEU A 45 14.88 -2.23 6.84
CA LEU A 45 16.05 -2.17 5.97
C LEU A 45 16.73 -0.81 6.06
N SER A 46 15.98 0.28 5.92
CA SER A 46 16.51 1.64 5.91
C SER A 46 17.22 2.02 7.20
N ALA A 47 16.75 1.52 8.34
CA ALA A 47 17.38 1.75 9.66
C ALA A 47 18.81 1.20 9.77
N ARG A 48 19.21 0.29 8.87
CA ARG A 48 20.54 -0.30 8.79
C ARG A 48 21.44 0.36 7.74
N LEU A 49 20.92 1.36 7.03
CA LEU A 49 21.62 2.02 5.94
C LEU A 49 22.13 3.40 6.36
N ASN A 50 23.29 3.77 5.85
CA ASN A 50 23.89 5.09 6.04
C ASN A 50 23.84 5.86 4.73
N PHE A 51 23.02 6.89 4.68
CA PHE A 51 22.89 7.77 3.51
C PHE A 51 23.95 8.88 3.49
N GLY A 52 24.10 9.55 2.36
CA GLY A 52 24.93 10.75 2.22
C GLY A 52 24.42 11.90 3.11
N GLU A 53 25.26 12.92 3.26
CA GLU A 53 24.98 14.09 4.10
C GLU A 53 23.61 14.72 3.78
N GLY A 54 22.78 14.92 4.81
CA GLY A 54 21.45 15.52 4.68
C GLY A 54 20.44 14.68 3.90
N THR A 55 20.84 13.52 3.35
CA THR A 55 19.95 12.59 2.65
C THR A 55 19.23 11.70 3.65
N GLN A 56 17.90 11.56 3.48
CA GLN A 56 17.07 10.75 4.37
C GLN A 56 16.09 9.92 3.54
N PHE A 57 15.83 8.69 4.00
CA PHE A 57 14.73 7.88 3.52
C PHE A 57 13.51 8.07 4.44
N LEU A 58 12.35 8.20 3.84
CA LEU A 58 11.07 8.29 4.53
C LEU A 58 10.13 7.25 3.94
N PRO A 59 9.72 6.22 4.69
CA PRO A 59 8.70 5.29 4.26
C PRO A 59 7.38 6.02 4.02
N THR A 60 6.78 5.84 2.84
CA THR A 60 5.48 6.43 2.51
C THR A 60 4.61 5.48 1.69
N HIS A 61 3.29 5.72 1.69
CA HIS A 61 2.34 4.95 0.90
C HIS A 61 1.17 5.81 0.45
N PRO A 62 1.08 6.21 -0.83
CA PRO A 62 -0.11 6.87 -1.36
C PRO A 62 -1.25 5.87 -1.51
N MET A 63 -2.41 6.15 -0.87
CA MET A 63 -3.63 5.36 -1.02
C MET A 63 -4.33 5.67 -2.34
N ALA A 64 -3.61 5.53 -3.43
CA ALA A 64 -4.08 5.78 -4.77
C ALA A 64 -3.35 4.87 -5.75
N GLY A 65 -4.10 4.17 -6.58
CA GLY A 65 -3.58 3.26 -7.58
C GLY A 65 -4.64 2.90 -8.60
N LYS A 66 -4.22 2.22 -9.64
CA LYS A 66 -5.11 1.64 -10.65
C LYS A 66 -4.82 0.16 -10.78
N GLU A 67 -5.82 -0.61 -11.15
CA GLU A 67 -5.68 -2.06 -11.37
C GLU A 67 -4.82 -2.37 -12.61
N LYS A 68 -4.66 -1.39 -13.52
CA LYS A 68 -3.83 -1.53 -14.72
C LYS A 68 -2.53 -0.77 -14.54
N ALA A 69 -1.42 -1.47 -14.69
CA ALA A 69 -0.07 -0.90 -14.74
C ALA A 69 0.20 -0.26 -16.11
N GLY A 70 1.31 0.49 -16.21
CA GLY A 70 1.80 1.11 -17.44
C GLY A 70 1.58 2.61 -17.48
N PHE A 71 2.47 3.29 -18.20
CA PHE A 71 2.46 4.75 -18.32
C PHE A 71 1.17 5.26 -18.99
N GLU A 72 0.62 4.51 -19.93
CA GLU A 72 -0.63 4.80 -20.64
C GLU A 72 -1.86 4.85 -19.71
N ASN A 73 -1.76 4.24 -18.54
CA ASN A 73 -2.78 4.28 -17.51
C ASN A 73 -2.53 5.36 -16.44
N SER A 74 -1.49 6.17 -16.61
CA SER A 74 -1.20 7.28 -15.69
C SER A 74 -2.31 8.33 -15.68
N ALA A 75 -2.44 9.07 -14.58
CA ALA A 75 -3.39 10.18 -14.48
C ALA A 75 -2.80 11.29 -13.62
N ALA A 76 -2.79 12.51 -14.14
CA ALA A 76 -2.24 13.68 -13.45
C ALA A 76 -2.90 13.96 -12.07
N LYS A 77 -4.16 13.57 -11.91
CA LYS A 77 -4.94 13.77 -10.67
C LYS A 77 -5.01 12.52 -9.79
N LEU A 78 -4.14 11.52 -10.01
CA LEU A 78 -4.20 10.23 -9.30
C LEU A 78 -4.18 10.38 -7.78
N PHE A 79 -3.40 11.30 -7.26
CA PHE A 79 -3.19 11.50 -5.83
C PHE A 79 -4.10 12.58 -5.21
N VAL A 80 -4.85 13.32 -6.03
CA VAL A 80 -5.67 14.44 -5.56
C VAL A 80 -6.74 13.94 -4.59
N ASN A 81 -6.75 14.52 -3.38
CA ASN A 81 -7.65 14.17 -2.27
C ASN A 81 -7.47 12.78 -1.67
N HIS A 82 -6.50 11.99 -2.12
CA HIS A 82 -6.18 10.70 -1.51
C HIS A 82 -5.18 10.85 -0.36
N SER A 83 -5.29 9.98 0.65
CA SER A 83 -4.33 9.91 1.74
C SER A 83 -2.96 9.50 1.21
N TRP A 84 -1.93 10.17 1.71
CA TRP A 84 -0.52 9.80 1.53
C TRP A 84 0.05 9.51 2.90
N PHE A 85 0.13 8.23 3.25
CA PHE A 85 0.68 7.80 4.52
C PHE A 85 2.17 8.10 4.59
N ILE A 86 2.61 8.57 5.75
CA ILE A 86 3.96 9.05 6.03
C ILE A 86 4.37 8.49 7.38
N ASP A 87 5.52 7.84 7.43
CA ASP A 87 6.07 7.35 8.70
C ASP A 87 6.39 8.52 9.63
N GLU A 88 5.66 8.62 10.73
CA GLU A 88 5.84 9.68 11.73
C GLU A 88 7.06 9.48 12.61
N SER A 89 7.63 8.28 12.67
CA SER A 89 8.81 7.97 13.47
C SER A 89 10.09 8.58 12.91
N VAL A 90 10.11 8.97 11.62
CA VAL A 90 11.28 9.53 10.96
C VAL A 90 11.40 11.04 11.21
N CYS A 91 12.41 11.44 11.98
CA CYS A 91 12.70 12.85 12.19
C CYS A 91 13.42 13.47 10.98
N LEU A 92 12.67 14.12 10.10
CA LEU A 92 13.21 14.80 8.92
C LEU A 92 13.91 16.11 9.28
N THR A 93 14.98 16.44 8.54
CA THR A 93 15.59 17.78 8.54
C THR A 93 14.57 18.83 8.07
N LYS A 94 14.79 20.11 8.42
CA LYS A 94 13.94 21.21 7.97
C LYS A 94 13.82 21.26 6.45
N LEU A 95 14.92 21.03 5.74
CA LEU A 95 14.95 20.98 4.27
C LEU A 95 14.05 19.87 3.72
N ASN A 96 14.20 18.64 4.23
CA ASN A 96 13.41 17.50 3.75
C ASN A 96 11.93 17.62 4.13
N LYS A 97 11.58 18.23 5.28
CA LYS A 97 10.19 18.60 5.60
C LYS A 97 9.60 19.55 4.56
N THR A 98 10.37 20.56 4.14
CA THR A 98 9.95 21.51 3.10
C THR A 98 9.73 20.80 1.75
N LYS A 99 10.64 19.89 1.37
CA LYS A 99 10.50 19.09 0.12
C LYS A 99 9.24 18.22 0.16
N LEU A 100 9.00 17.52 1.26
CA LEU A 100 7.80 16.69 1.45
C LEU A 100 6.51 17.53 1.34
N TYR A 101 6.47 18.67 2.02
CA TYR A 101 5.34 19.60 1.98
C TYR A 101 5.01 20.04 0.54
N TRP A 102 6.02 20.51 -0.20
CA TRP A 102 5.78 20.97 -1.56
C TRP A 102 5.38 19.84 -2.50
N MET A 103 5.97 18.65 -2.37
CA MET A 103 5.61 17.48 -3.17
C MET A 103 4.14 17.10 -2.95
N THR A 104 3.72 16.91 -1.68
CA THR A 104 2.34 16.50 -1.37
C THR A 104 1.33 17.57 -1.77
N LYS A 105 1.67 18.86 -1.60
CA LYS A 105 0.85 20.00 -2.03
C LYS A 105 0.67 20.05 -3.55
N LEU A 106 1.74 19.88 -4.33
CA LEU A 106 1.68 19.88 -5.79
C LEU A 106 0.87 18.71 -6.32
N LEU A 107 0.95 17.55 -5.68
CA LEU A 107 0.19 16.36 -6.04
C LEU A 107 -1.27 16.44 -5.57
N GLY A 108 -1.63 17.39 -4.70
CA GLY A 108 -2.97 17.52 -4.11
C GLY A 108 -3.29 16.36 -3.15
N ALA A 109 -2.27 15.66 -2.66
CA ALA A 109 -2.41 14.55 -1.73
C ALA A 109 -2.66 15.05 -0.30
N LYS A 110 -3.29 14.22 0.54
CA LYS A 110 -3.56 14.49 1.96
C LYS A 110 -2.51 13.75 2.83
N PRO A 111 -1.50 14.45 3.38
CA PRO A 111 -0.54 13.82 4.28
C PRO A 111 -1.25 13.21 5.50
N THR A 112 -0.96 11.95 5.79
CA THR A 112 -1.50 11.21 6.94
C THR A 112 -0.33 10.56 7.67
N TYR A 113 -0.06 11.01 8.89
CA TYR A 113 1.08 10.55 9.67
C TYR A 113 0.69 9.33 10.51
N ILE A 114 1.50 8.28 10.48
CA ILE A 114 1.24 7.00 11.15
C ILE A 114 2.56 6.24 11.31
N ASP A 115 2.72 5.45 12.37
CA ASP A 115 3.85 4.55 12.48
C ASP A 115 3.72 3.32 11.56
N ASN A 116 4.85 2.70 11.20
CA ASN A 116 4.85 1.59 10.25
C ASN A 116 4.11 0.33 10.73
N PRO A 117 4.21 -0.11 12.00
CA PRO A 117 3.44 -1.24 12.51
C PRO A 117 1.93 -1.01 12.40
N LEU A 118 1.45 0.14 12.85
CA LEU A 118 0.02 0.49 12.78
C LEU A 118 -0.44 0.65 11.33
N HIS A 119 0.41 1.23 10.45
CA HIS A 119 0.11 1.30 9.02
C HIS A 119 -0.14 -0.09 8.43
N ASP A 120 0.75 -1.06 8.66
CA ASP A 120 0.65 -2.39 8.04
C ASP A 120 -0.54 -3.18 8.60
N GLU A 121 -0.84 -3.03 9.91
CA GLU A 121 -2.06 -3.56 10.52
C GLU A 121 -3.31 -2.98 9.86
N LEU A 122 -3.41 -1.65 9.76
CA LEU A 122 -4.52 -0.95 9.12
C LEU A 122 -4.69 -1.38 7.65
N MET A 123 -3.58 -1.46 6.88
CA MET A 123 -3.64 -1.92 5.49
C MET A 123 -4.13 -3.34 5.36
N SER A 124 -3.84 -4.20 6.33
CA SER A 124 -4.34 -5.58 6.31
C SER A 124 -5.87 -5.64 6.32
N GLU A 125 -6.52 -4.69 7.00
CA GLU A 125 -7.98 -4.63 7.14
C GLU A 125 -8.66 -3.87 5.99
N ILE A 126 -8.15 -2.67 5.64
CA ILE A 126 -8.86 -1.78 4.71
C ILE A 126 -8.46 -1.96 3.24
N SER A 127 -7.39 -2.71 2.97
CA SER A 127 -6.86 -2.94 1.61
C SER A 127 -6.67 -4.44 1.32
N HIS A 128 -5.85 -5.13 2.10
CA HIS A 128 -5.43 -6.49 1.77
C HIS A 128 -6.56 -7.51 1.94
N LEU A 129 -7.32 -7.43 3.03
CA LEU A 129 -8.49 -8.29 3.25
C LEU A 129 -9.57 -8.10 2.18
N PRO A 130 -10.01 -6.87 1.83
CA PRO A 130 -10.94 -6.64 0.73
C PRO A 130 -10.49 -7.23 -0.61
N GLN A 131 -9.21 -7.11 -0.94
CA GLN A 131 -8.64 -7.72 -2.13
C GLN A 131 -8.77 -9.25 -2.13
N LEU A 132 -8.39 -9.90 -1.02
CA LEU A 132 -8.46 -11.35 -0.89
C LEU A 132 -9.89 -11.86 -0.93
N ILE A 133 -10.83 -11.17 -0.27
CA ILE A 133 -12.27 -11.50 -0.34
C ILE A 133 -12.77 -11.41 -1.77
N SER A 134 -12.43 -10.32 -2.47
CA SER A 134 -12.78 -10.14 -3.89
C SER A 134 -12.23 -11.27 -4.76
N THR A 135 -10.98 -11.65 -4.54
CA THR A 135 -10.32 -12.74 -5.30
C THR A 135 -11.00 -14.09 -5.03
N ILE A 136 -11.30 -14.41 -3.77
CA ILE A 136 -11.99 -15.65 -3.37
C ILE A 136 -13.39 -15.66 -3.99
N LEU A 137 -14.15 -14.57 -3.84
CA LEU A 137 -15.50 -14.45 -4.43
C LEU A 137 -15.47 -14.62 -5.95
N GLY A 138 -14.50 -14.00 -6.62
CA GLY A 138 -14.32 -14.14 -8.06
C GLY A 138 -14.06 -15.58 -8.52
N GLY A 139 -13.29 -16.34 -7.72
CA GLY A 139 -13.03 -17.75 -7.97
C GLY A 139 -14.23 -18.67 -7.69
N GLN A 140 -15.20 -18.23 -6.88
CA GLN A 140 -16.40 -19.01 -6.56
C GLN A 140 -17.56 -18.76 -7.53
N VAL A 141 -17.62 -17.57 -8.14
CA VAL A 141 -18.71 -17.22 -9.05
C VAL A 141 -18.56 -17.98 -10.37
N ASN A 142 -19.63 -18.67 -10.77
CA ASN A 142 -19.67 -19.31 -12.09
C ASN A 142 -19.53 -18.24 -13.18
N PRO A 143 -18.52 -18.32 -14.07
CA PRO A 143 -18.28 -17.32 -15.11
C PRO A 143 -19.49 -17.07 -16.02
N TYR A 144 -20.32 -18.09 -16.28
CA TYR A 144 -21.53 -17.96 -17.10
C TYR A 144 -22.60 -17.09 -16.44
N LEU A 145 -22.55 -16.86 -15.12
CA LEU A 145 -23.50 -16.00 -14.40
C LEU A 145 -23.03 -14.55 -14.33
N ILE A 146 -21.77 -14.25 -14.63
CA ILE A 146 -21.23 -12.87 -14.57
C ILE A 146 -22.01 -11.87 -15.44
N PRO A 147 -22.45 -12.21 -16.68
CA PRO A 147 -23.27 -11.32 -17.49
C PRO A 147 -24.60 -10.91 -16.82
N LEU A 148 -25.14 -11.78 -15.96
CA LEU A 148 -26.40 -11.56 -15.24
C LEU A 148 -26.20 -10.80 -13.92
N ALA A 149 -24.93 -10.56 -13.52
CA ALA A 149 -24.61 -9.94 -12.25
C ALA A 149 -25.09 -8.48 -12.18
N GLY A 150 -25.71 -8.13 -11.08
CA GLY A 150 -26.04 -6.75 -10.73
C GLY A 150 -24.81 -5.92 -10.33
N PRO A 151 -25.01 -4.60 -10.09
CA PRO A 151 -23.91 -3.68 -9.75
C PRO A 151 -23.13 -4.10 -8.49
N GLY A 152 -23.81 -4.70 -7.49
CA GLY A 152 -23.18 -5.14 -6.24
C GLY A 152 -22.07 -6.15 -6.48
N LEU A 153 -22.36 -7.25 -7.19
CA LEU A 153 -21.34 -8.26 -7.49
C LEU A 153 -20.22 -7.68 -8.35
N ARG A 154 -20.54 -6.88 -9.38
CA ARG A 154 -19.54 -6.26 -10.26
C ARG A 154 -18.57 -5.37 -9.47
N SER A 155 -19.07 -4.58 -8.52
CA SER A 155 -18.26 -3.74 -7.65
C SER A 155 -17.33 -4.57 -6.76
N MET A 156 -17.82 -5.67 -6.19
CA MET A 156 -17.01 -6.57 -5.38
C MET A 156 -15.94 -7.29 -6.19
N LEU A 157 -16.23 -7.69 -7.43
CA LEU A 157 -15.28 -8.40 -8.29
C LEU A 157 -14.23 -7.48 -8.95
N ARG A 158 -14.38 -6.17 -8.87
CA ARG A 158 -13.44 -5.22 -9.50
C ARG A 158 -12.00 -5.44 -9.06
N LEU A 159 -11.78 -5.67 -7.78
CA LEU A 159 -10.44 -5.91 -7.24
C LEU A 159 -9.86 -7.27 -7.65
N ALA A 160 -10.70 -8.27 -7.90
CA ALA A 160 -10.25 -9.61 -8.30
C ALA A 160 -9.43 -9.62 -9.62
N GLY A 161 -9.58 -8.57 -10.45
CA GLY A 161 -8.82 -8.40 -11.68
C GLY A 161 -7.37 -7.90 -11.49
N SER A 162 -6.94 -7.62 -10.27
CA SER A 162 -5.58 -7.16 -10.00
C SER A 162 -4.54 -8.26 -10.25
N PRO A 163 -3.38 -7.94 -10.86
CA PRO A 163 -2.35 -8.93 -11.16
C PRO A 163 -1.79 -9.61 -9.88
N TYR A 164 -1.73 -10.94 -9.89
CA TYR A 164 -1.18 -11.71 -8.76
C TYR A 164 0.27 -11.33 -8.43
N SER A 165 1.07 -10.97 -9.42
CA SER A 165 2.47 -10.56 -9.22
C SER A 165 2.63 -9.38 -8.27
N VAL A 166 1.68 -8.44 -8.25
CA VAL A 166 1.68 -7.31 -7.30
C VAL A 166 1.29 -7.79 -5.90
N TRP A 167 0.29 -8.66 -5.81
CA TRP A 167 -0.26 -9.11 -4.54
C TRP A 167 0.57 -10.15 -3.83
N SER A 168 1.34 -10.97 -4.56
CA SER A 168 2.22 -11.98 -3.96
C SER A 168 3.26 -11.37 -3.00
N GLU A 169 3.89 -10.25 -3.40
CA GLU A 169 4.85 -9.55 -2.54
C GLU A 169 4.16 -8.92 -1.32
N ILE A 170 2.99 -8.30 -1.50
CA ILE A 170 2.21 -7.68 -0.42
C ILE A 170 1.82 -8.74 0.62
N ILE A 171 1.29 -9.88 0.16
CA ILE A 171 0.88 -10.98 1.03
C ILE A 171 2.05 -11.54 1.83
N GLU A 172 3.20 -11.74 1.20
CA GLU A 172 4.38 -12.29 1.89
C GLU A 172 4.91 -11.31 2.94
N GLN A 173 4.92 -10.02 2.65
CA GLN A 173 5.50 -9.01 3.54
C GLN A 173 4.60 -8.60 4.69
N ASN A 174 3.27 -8.61 4.50
CA ASN A 174 2.30 -8.33 5.56
C ASN A 174 1.56 -9.58 6.03
N LYS A 175 2.17 -10.74 5.87
CA LYS A 175 1.59 -12.06 6.14
C LYS A 175 0.95 -12.18 7.51
N THR A 176 1.61 -11.70 8.54
CA THR A 176 1.15 -11.84 9.94
C THR A 176 -0.18 -11.11 10.16
N ASP A 177 -0.29 -9.86 9.73
CA ASP A 177 -1.49 -9.06 9.96
C ASP A 177 -2.62 -9.46 9.01
N ILE A 178 -2.29 -9.82 7.76
CA ILE A 178 -3.26 -10.42 6.83
C ILE A 178 -3.88 -11.71 7.41
N ILE A 179 -3.09 -12.59 8.02
CA ILE A 179 -3.62 -13.82 8.63
C ILE A 179 -4.55 -13.48 9.80
N LYS A 180 -4.23 -12.48 10.63
CA LYS A 180 -5.11 -12.02 11.72
C LYS A 180 -6.44 -11.52 11.15
N ALA A 181 -6.41 -10.64 10.16
CA ALA A 181 -7.59 -10.08 9.52
C ALA A 181 -8.47 -11.18 8.87
N LEU A 182 -7.86 -12.14 8.17
CA LEU A 182 -8.57 -13.28 7.58
C LEU A 182 -9.23 -14.17 8.63
N LYS A 183 -8.55 -14.45 9.75
CA LYS A 183 -9.14 -15.25 10.84
C LYS A 183 -10.34 -14.56 11.44
N LEU A 184 -10.24 -13.26 11.74
CA LEU A 184 -11.34 -12.47 12.26
C LEU A 184 -12.53 -12.46 11.29
N PHE A 185 -12.27 -12.24 10.00
CA PHE A 185 -13.31 -12.26 8.97
C PHE A 185 -14.01 -13.62 8.88
N ARG A 186 -13.24 -14.73 8.84
CA ARG A 186 -13.77 -16.10 8.84
C ARG A 186 -14.67 -16.36 10.04
N ASP A 187 -14.25 -15.95 11.24
CA ASP A 187 -14.99 -16.19 12.47
C ASP A 187 -16.30 -15.38 12.48
N ASN A 188 -16.29 -14.16 11.97
CA ASN A 188 -17.49 -13.34 11.81
C ASN A 188 -18.43 -13.92 10.75
N LEU A 189 -17.90 -14.39 9.62
CA LEU A 189 -18.69 -15.07 8.60
C LEU A 189 -19.39 -16.32 9.18
N GLY A 190 -18.68 -17.09 10.00
CA GLY A 190 -19.26 -18.24 10.70
C GLY A 190 -20.35 -17.85 11.69
N LYS A 191 -20.28 -16.69 12.34
CA LYS A 191 -21.39 -16.15 13.17
C LYS A 191 -22.61 -15.83 12.33
N VAL A 192 -22.40 -15.10 11.22
CA VAL A 192 -23.50 -14.75 10.28
C VAL A 192 -24.18 -16.01 9.75
N THR A 193 -23.40 -17.02 9.37
CA THR A 193 -23.95 -18.32 8.92
C THR A 193 -24.87 -18.91 9.99
N ARG A 194 -24.42 -19.01 11.24
CA ARG A 194 -25.24 -19.56 12.34
C ARG A 194 -26.51 -18.72 12.60
N MET A 195 -26.40 -17.39 12.53
CA MET A 195 -27.57 -16.52 12.71
C MET A 195 -28.63 -16.79 11.63
N ILE A 196 -28.24 -16.98 10.38
CA ILE A 196 -29.16 -17.33 9.29
C ILE A 196 -29.77 -18.73 9.53
N GLU A 197 -28.97 -19.72 9.89
CA GLU A 197 -29.43 -21.09 10.16
C GLU A 197 -30.45 -21.15 11.31
N THR A 198 -30.30 -20.28 12.32
CA THR A 198 -31.16 -20.24 13.51
C THR A 198 -32.28 -19.19 13.42
N GLY A 199 -32.40 -18.45 12.34
CA GLY A 199 -33.41 -17.40 12.17
C GLY A 199 -33.21 -16.18 13.07
N GLN A 200 -31.99 -15.97 13.59
CA GLN A 200 -31.63 -14.78 14.37
C GLN A 200 -31.40 -13.58 13.46
N PRO A 201 -31.74 -12.35 13.90
CA PRO A 201 -31.42 -11.14 13.11
C PRO A 201 -29.92 -10.92 13.02
N LEU A 202 -29.45 -10.38 11.86
CA LEU A 202 -28.05 -10.00 11.62
C LEU A 202 -27.65 -8.79 12.46
#